data_46fbe0ae48328407ea603413552858d6
#
_entry.id   46fbe0ae48328407ea603413552858d6
#
_cell.length_a   1.000
_cell.length_b   1.000
_cell.length_c   1.000
_cell.angle_alpha   90.00
_cell.angle_beta   90.00
_cell.angle_gamma   90.00
#
_symmetry.space_group_name_H-M   'P 1'
#
loop_
_entity.id
_entity.type
_entity.pdbx_description
1 polymer ?
#
loop_
_entity_poly.entity_id
_entity_poly.type
_entity_poly.pdbx_seq_one_letter_code
_entity_poly.pdbx_strand_id
1 'polypeptide(L)'
;MRRCFSHLTLALILVPLGMPGVLAASSSSTSSTTAVTVSDVQIDNFGRVNAGYYRGAQPQGRDYPTLAAIGVKTVIDLTSDDTDPAEPGLVQQTGMRYVHLPMTVHAPPTAAQLATFLGIVNDPQNQPVYVHCVGGRHRTGVMTAAYRMSFEGWTADKAFREMKQYKFGADFLHSEFKAFVYGFHPTAQREN
;
A
#
# COMPACT_ATOMS: atom_id res chain seq x y z
N MET A 1 -93.35 -1.00 6.85
CA MET A 1 -93.86 0.36 6.93
C MET A 1 -92.81 1.36 6.48
N ARG A 2 -93.10 2.08 5.37
CA ARG A 2 -92.76 3.47 5.08
C ARG A 2 -91.27 3.89 5.23
N ARG A 3 -90.62 4.64 4.33
CA ARG A 3 -91.01 5.43 3.13
C ARG A 3 -89.76 5.69 2.29
N CYS A 4 -89.92 5.73 0.99
CA CYS A 4 -89.02 6.37 0.03
C CYS A 4 -88.76 7.85 0.38
N PHE A 5 -87.56 8.31 0.17
CA PHE A 5 -87.29 9.65 -0.29
C PHE A 5 -86.09 9.68 -1.28
N SER A 6 -86.46 10.06 -2.48
CA SER A 6 -85.62 10.33 -3.59
C SER A 6 -84.99 11.73 -3.43
N HIS A 7 -83.70 11.86 -3.46
CA HIS A 7 -83.08 13.15 -3.70
C HIS A 7 -82.10 13.07 -4.86
N LEU A 8 -82.52 13.76 -5.86
CA LEU A 8 -81.82 14.15 -7.07
C LEU A 8 -80.69 15.15 -6.68
N THR A 9 -79.43 14.80 -6.90
CA THR A 9 -78.34 15.74 -6.73
C THR A 9 -77.52 15.84 -8.01
N LEU A 10 -77.49 17.07 -8.48
CA LEU A 10 -76.89 17.64 -9.64
C LEU A 10 -75.37 17.39 -9.68
N ALA A 11 -74.86 16.76 -10.75
CA ALA A 11 -73.44 16.55 -10.95
C ALA A 11 -72.82 17.85 -11.49
N LEU A 12 -71.95 18.44 -10.67
CA LEU A 12 -71.08 19.53 -11.10
C LEU A 12 -69.80 18.97 -11.66
N ILE A 13 -69.60 19.12 -12.97
CA ILE A 13 -68.35 18.68 -13.66
C ILE A 13 -67.30 19.74 -13.44
N LEU A 14 -66.30 19.41 -12.58
CA LEU A 14 -65.08 20.21 -12.42
C LEU A 14 -64.05 19.73 -13.45
N VAL A 15 -63.71 20.63 -14.36
CA VAL A 15 -62.60 20.42 -15.31
C VAL A 15 -61.30 20.76 -14.60
N PRO A 16 -60.31 19.84 -14.49
CA PRO A 16 -59.02 20.20 -13.93
C PRO A 16 -58.18 20.92 -14.99
N LEU A 17 -57.79 22.15 -14.63
CA LEU A 17 -56.82 22.96 -15.36
C LEU A 17 -55.43 22.27 -15.26
N GLY A 18 -54.91 21.75 -16.41
CA GLY A 18 -53.61 21.11 -16.47
C GLY A 18 -52.48 22.14 -16.21
N MET A 19 -51.73 21.95 -15.16
CA MET A 19 -50.45 22.62 -14.97
C MET A 19 -49.36 21.92 -15.79
N PRO A 20 -48.51 22.61 -16.58
CA PRO A 20 -47.35 22.02 -17.22
C PRO A 20 -46.33 21.65 -16.14
N GLY A 21 -46.08 20.35 -15.98
CA GLY A 21 -45.02 19.83 -15.13
C GLY A 21 -43.66 20.22 -15.71
N VAL A 22 -42.94 21.04 -14.97
CA VAL A 22 -41.53 21.31 -15.24
C VAL A 22 -40.74 20.02 -14.90
N LEU A 23 -40.30 19.30 -15.91
CA LEU A 23 -39.30 18.23 -15.73
C LEU A 23 -37.96 18.91 -15.32
N ALA A 24 -37.65 18.86 -14.05
CA ALA A 24 -36.31 19.16 -13.56
C ALA A 24 -35.37 18.02 -14.02
N ALA A 25 -34.58 18.28 -15.04
CA ALA A 25 -33.49 17.41 -15.45
C ALA A 25 -32.43 17.42 -14.32
N SER A 26 -32.42 16.38 -13.52
CA SER A 26 -31.32 16.12 -12.54
C SER A 26 -30.07 15.77 -13.33
N SER A 27 -29.21 16.75 -13.56
CA SER A 27 -27.85 16.55 -14.05
C SER A 27 -27.03 15.87 -12.95
N SER A 28 -26.98 14.54 -12.98
CA SER A 28 -26.03 13.74 -12.22
C SER A 28 -24.62 14.04 -12.73
N SER A 29 -23.92 14.96 -12.09
CA SER A 29 -22.50 15.16 -12.29
C SER A 29 -21.74 13.92 -11.79
N THR A 30 -21.44 13.01 -12.71
CA THR A 30 -20.54 11.88 -12.46
C THR A 30 -19.14 12.46 -12.29
N SER A 31 -18.72 12.68 -11.03
CA SER A 31 -17.33 12.99 -10.71
C SER A 31 -16.48 11.78 -11.09
N SER A 32 -15.79 11.86 -12.22
CA SER A 32 -14.79 10.87 -12.62
C SER A 32 -13.62 10.98 -11.64
N THR A 33 -13.66 10.23 -10.54
CA THR A 33 -12.49 10.04 -9.67
C THR A 33 -11.48 9.22 -10.46
N THR A 34 -10.42 9.88 -10.97
CA THR A 34 -9.32 9.19 -11.61
C THR A 34 -8.69 8.24 -10.59
N ALA A 35 -8.67 6.94 -10.90
CA ALA A 35 -8.06 5.95 -10.01
C ALA A 35 -6.56 6.21 -9.89
N VAL A 36 -6.04 6.26 -8.66
CA VAL A 36 -4.60 6.38 -8.37
C VAL A 36 -3.91 5.09 -8.79
N THR A 37 -2.79 5.21 -9.48
CA THR A 37 -2.01 4.10 -10.02
C THR A 37 -0.59 4.09 -9.46
N VAL A 38 0.14 3.00 -9.68
CA VAL A 38 1.54 2.86 -9.28
C VAL A 38 2.45 3.95 -9.87
N SER A 39 2.12 4.45 -11.07
CA SER A 39 2.86 5.56 -11.71
C SER A 39 2.68 6.92 -11.02
N ASP A 40 1.68 7.07 -10.18
CA ASP A 40 1.42 8.33 -9.46
C ASP A 40 2.25 8.45 -8.17
N VAL A 41 2.94 7.38 -7.75
CA VAL A 41 3.80 7.38 -6.57
C VAL A 41 5.09 8.17 -6.84
N GLN A 42 5.32 9.22 -6.04
CA GLN A 42 6.46 10.13 -6.19
C GLN A 42 7.54 9.93 -5.11
N ILE A 43 7.55 8.79 -4.44
CA ILE A 43 8.54 8.47 -3.42
C ILE A 43 9.90 8.18 -4.09
N ASP A 44 10.98 8.78 -3.57
CA ASP A 44 12.33 8.51 -4.10
C ASP A 44 12.65 7.00 -4.00
N ASN A 45 13.34 6.50 -5.00
CA ASN A 45 13.76 5.10 -5.05
C ASN A 45 12.60 4.07 -4.96
N PHE A 46 11.38 4.50 -5.30
CA PHE A 46 10.21 3.64 -5.33
C PHE A 46 10.35 2.54 -6.38
N GLY A 47 9.86 1.35 -6.04
CA GLY A 47 9.84 0.24 -6.98
C GLY A 47 8.86 -0.84 -6.57
N ARG A 48 8.33 -1.54 -7.57
CA ARG A 48 7.51 -2.73 -7.39
C ARG A 48 8.38 -3.98 -7.48
N VAL A 49 8.48 -4.72 -6.38
CA VAL A 49 9.17 -6.00 -6.33
C VAL A 49 8.32 -7.08 -7.01
N ASN A 50 7.05 -7.18 -6.59
CA ASN A 50 6.02 -8.01 -7.25
C ASN A 50 4.62 -7.48 -6.89
N ALA A 51 3.56 -8.27 -7.12
CA ALA A 51 2.18 -7.85 -6.85
C ALA A 51 1.90 -7.56 -5.36
N GLY A 52 2.59 -8.24 -4.45
CA GLY A 52 2.42 -8.13 -3.00
C GLY A 52 3.48 -7.27 -2.30
N TYR A 53 4.45 -6.68 -3.04
CA TYR A 53 5.59 -6.04 -2.39
C TYR A 53 6.08 -4.81 -3.18
N TYR A 54 6.08 -3.66 -2.51
CA TYR A 54 6.67 -2.40 -2.95
C TYR A 54 7.81 -1.99 -2.01
N ARG A 55 8.76 -1.22 -2.52
CA ARG A 55 9.91 -0.70 -1.77
C ARG A 55 10.17 0.75 -2.10
N GLY A 56 10.88 1.47 -1.24
CA GLY A 56 11.28 2.85 -1.53
C GLY A 56 11.97 3.54 -0.37
N ALA A 57 12.08 4.87 -0.48
CA ALA A 57 12.51 5.75 0.59
C ALA A 57 11.38 6.01 1.61
N GLN A 58 11.71 6.73 2.70
CA GLN A 58 10.76 7.22 3.69
C GLN A 58 9.64 8.01 3.04
N PRO A 59 8.36 7.61 3.19
CA PRO A 59 7.24 8.38 2.67
C PRO A 59 7.09 9.73 3.37
N GLN A 60 6.49 10.70 2.71
CA GLN A 60 6.26 12.03 3.24
C GLN A 60 4.76 12.38 3.10
N GLY A 61 4.15 12.92 4.15
CA GLY A 61 2.80 13.50 4.12
C GLY A 61 1.79 12.81 3.19
N ARG A 62 1.63 13.35 1.97
CA ARG A 62 0.67 12.85 0.95
C ARG A 62 1.02 11.50 0.33
N ASP A 63 2.22 10.98 0.56
CA ASP A 63 2.60 9.68 0.00
C ASP A 63 1.83 8.55 0.68
N TYR A 64 1.49 8.68 1.97
CA TYR A 64 0.72 7.66 2.69
C TYR A 64 -0.68 7.42 2.09
N PRO A 65 -1.51 8.47 1.82
CA PRO A 65 -2.74 8.28 1.06
C PRO A 65 -2.54 7.66 -0.32
N THR A 66 -1.46 8.00 -1.03
CA THR A 66 -1.14 7.45 -2.34
C THR A 66 -0.81 5.95 -2.24
N LEU A 67 0.00 5.54 -1.26
CA LEU A 67 0.29 4.13 -0.99
C LEU A 67 -0.99 3.33 -0.66
N ALA A 68 -1.87 3.88 0.18
CA ALA A 68 -3.14 3.26 0.49
C ALA A 68 -4.03 3.12 -0.77
N ALA A 69 -4.07 4.15 -1.62
CA ALA A 69 -4.87 4.16 -2.85
C ALA A 69 -4.40 3.14 -3.89
N ILE A 70 -3.09 2.80 -3.94
CA ILE A 70 -2.58 1.70 -4.77
C ILE A 70 -2.71 0.32 -4.10
N GLY A 71 -3.36 0.25 -2.94
CA GLY A 71 -3.73 -0.97 -2.25
C GLY A 71 -2.74 -1.48 -1.20
N VAL A 72 -1.71 -0.71 -0.82
CA VAL A 72 -0.79 -1.09 0.27
C VAL A 72 -1.58 -1.29 1.57
N LYS A 73 -1.34 -2.41 2.26
CA LYS A 73 -1.98 -2.73 3.55
C LYS A 73 -1.03 -2.56 4.72
N THR A 74 0.27 -2.76 4.51
CA THR A 74 1.26 -2.74 5.59
C THR A 74 2.48 -1.93 5.16
N VAL A 75 2.89 -0.98 5.99
CA VAL A 75 4.16 -0.24 5.89
C VAL A 75 5.15 -0.85 6.87
N ILE A 76 6.33 -1.22 6.40
CA ILE A 76 7.43 -1.76 7.21
C ILE A 76 8.57 -0.75 7.21
N ASP A 77 8.77 -0.13 8.35
CA ASP A 77 9.86 0.81 8.59
C ASP A 77 11.10 0.08 9.15
N LEU A 78 12.21 0.20 8.44
CA LEU A 78 13.50 -0.39 8.81
C LEU A 78 14.46 0.63 9.47
N THR A 79 14.01 1.85 9.77
CA THR A 79 14.85 2.86 10.44
C THR A 79 15.02 2.56 11.92
N SER A 80 16.13 3.01 12.52
CA SER A 80 16.40 2.87 13.96
C SER A 80 16.50 4.22 14.65
N ASP A 81 17.54 4.96 14.34
CA ASP A 81 17.95 6.21 14.93
C ASP A 81 17.48 7.46 14.16
N ASP A 82 17.00 7.26 12.97
CA ASP A 82 16.51 8.25 12.02
C ASP A 82 14.99 8.09 11.70
N THR A 83 14.25 7.58 12.68
CA THR A 83 12.80 7.33 12.60
C THR A 83 12.01 8.63 12.64
N ASP A 84 10.97 8.74 11.79
CA ASP A 84 9.99 9.81 11.90
C ASP A 84 8.92 9.46 12.94
N PRO A 85 8.84 10.18 14.07
CA PRO A 85 7.87 9.87 15.12
C PRO A 85 6.42 10.09 14.71
N ALA A 86 6.15 10.82 13.64
CA ALA A 86 4.80 11.04 13.13
C ALA A 86 4.30 9.88 12.25
N GLU A 87 5.20 9.08 11.68
CA GLU A 87 4.86 8.05 10.70
C GLU A 87 3.81 7.04 11.17
N PRO A 88 3.91 6.46 12.38
CA PRO A 88 2.90 5.50 12.84
C PRO A 88 1.47 6.06 12.77
N GLY A 89 1.31 7.34 13.16
CA GLY A 89 0.02 8.03 13.11
C GLY A 89 -0.45 8.29 11.67
N LEU A 90 0.45 8.71 10.78
CA LEU A 90 0.15 8.96 9.38
C LEU A 90 -0.27 7.68 8.65
N VAL A 91 0.41 6.56 8.90
CA VAL A 91 0.05 5.25 8.34
C VAL A 91 -1.33 4.81 8.83
N GLN A 92 -1.59 4.89 10.14
CA GLN A 92 -2.87 4.48 10.73
C GLN A 92 -4.05 5.31 10.22
N GLN A 93 -3.87 6.62 9.99
CA GLN A 93 -4.91 7.50 9.44
C GLN A 93 -5.39 7.08 8.05
N THR A 94 -4.56 6.36 7.29
CA THR A 94 -4.92 5.84 5.97
C THR A 94 -5.47 4.40 6.00
N GLY A 95 -5.63 3.82 7.20
CA GLY A 95 -6.12 2.46 7.39
C GLY A 95 -5.07 1.37 7.16
N MET A 96 -3.81 1.75 6.89
CA MET A 96 -2.71 0.81 6.75
C MET A 96 -2.16 0.39 8.14
N ARG A 97 -1.56 -0.79 8.20
CA ARG A 97 -0.82 -1.29 9.35
C ARG A 97 0.62 -0.75 9.32
N TYR A 98 1.11 -0.26 10.45
CA TYR A 98 2.52 0.10 10.63
C TYR A 98 3.27 -1.00 11.37
N VAL A 99 4.46 -1.36 10.88
CA VAL A 99 5.38 -2.30 11.51
C VAL A 99 6.76 -1.67 11.58
N HIS A 100 7.28 -1.49 12.79
CA HIS A 100 8.64 -1.02 13.00
C HIS A 100 9.57 -2.21 13.22
N LEU A 101 10.55 -2.38 12.35
CA LEU A 101 11.56 -3.43 12.41
C LEU A 101 12.96 -2.78 12.31
N PRO A 102 13.45 -2.15 13.39
CA PRO A 102 14.62 -1.27 13.35
C PRO A 102 15.90 -1.99 13.00
N MET A 103 16.65 -1.41 12.07
CA MET A 103 17.97 -1.82 11.62
C MET A 103 18.92 -0.63 11.62
N THR A 104 20.18 -0.81 12.01
CA THR A 104 21.21 0.20 11.81
C THR A 104 21.73 0.19 10.37
N VAL A 105 22.41 1.27 9.97
CA VAL A 105 23.09 1.34 8.66
C VAL A 105 24.47 0.68 8.64
N HIS A 106 24.95 0.17 9.79
CA HIS A 106 26.30 -0.32 10.00
C HIS A 106 26.37 -1.83 10.29
N ALA A 107 25.24 -2.53 10.27
CA ALA A 107 25.20 -3.96 10.53
C ALA A 107 24.15 -4.65 9.64
N PRO A 108 24.44 -5.88 9.17
CA PRO A 108 23.44 -6.69 8.46
C PRO A 108 22.28 -7.06 9.40
N PRO A 109 21.14 -7.50 8.85
CA PRO A 109 20.04 -7.97 9.67
C PRO A 109 20.46 -9.15 10.54
N THR A 110 20.00 -9.17 11.78
CA THR A 110 20.08 -10.36 12.62
C THR A 110 19.16 -11.46 12.09
N ALA A 111 19.42 -12.71 12.49
CA ALA A 111 18.56 -13.84 12.11
C ALA A 111 17.10 -13.63 12.58
N ALA A 112 16.89 -13.02 13.77
CA ALA A 112 15.56 -12.72 14.29
C ALA A 112 14.83 -11.64 13.46
N GLN A 113 15.52 -10.53 13.11
CA GLN A 113 14.98 -9.49 12.25
C GLN A 113 14.60 -10.05 10.88
N LEU A 114 15.48 -10.87 10.30
CA LEU A 114 15.25 -11.49 9.00
C LEU A 114 14.06 -12.45 9.03
N ALA A 115 13.98 -13.33 10.03
CA ALA A 115 12.85 -14.26 10.19
C ALA A 115 11.51 -13.51 10.34
N THR A 116 11.48 -12.47 11.20
CA THR A 116 10.30 -11.63 11.39
C THR A 116 9.89 -10.95 10.08
N PHE A 117 10.84 -10.34 9.37
CA PHE A 117 10.60 -9.68 8.10
C PHE A 117 10.04 -10.63 7.05
N LEU A 118 10.72 -11.75 6.81
CA LEU A 118 10.29 -12.73 5.82
C LEU A 118 8.91 -13.32 6.14
N GLY A 119 8.59 -13.53 7.40
CA GLY A 119 7.26 -13.95 7.84
C GLY A 119 6.19 -12.90 7.51
N ILE A 120 6.46 -11.61 7.77
CA ILE A 120 5.49 -10.53 7.50
C ILE A 120 5.26 -10.35 5.99
N VAL A 121 6.34 -10.26 5.20
CA VAL A 121 6.23 -9.95 3.77
C VAL A 121 5.67 -11.12 2.95
N ASN A 122 5.77 -12.36 3.45
CA ASN A 122 5.23 -13.54 2.78
C ASN A 122 3.78 -13.88 3.20
N ASP A 123 3.25 -13.23 4.24
CA ASP A 123 1.87 -13.45 4.68
C ASP A 123 0.89 -12.67 3.77
N PRO A 124 -0.02 -13.35 3.05
CA PRO A 124 -1.00 -12.70 2.18
C PRO A 124 -1.93 -11.71 2.91
N GLN A 125 -2.12 -11.85 4.22
CA GLN A 125 -2.94 -10.92 5.01
C GLN A 125 -2.28 -9.54 5.12
N ASN A 126 -0.95 -9.48 5.11
CA ASN A 126 -0.20 -8.22 5.18
C ASN A 126 -0.01 -7.56 3.81
N GLN A 127 -0.20 -8.30 2.72
CA GLN A 127 0.10 -7.83 1.36
C GLN A 127 -1.04 -7.01 0.75
N PRO A 128 -0.71 -6.04 -0.13
CA PRO A 128 0.64 -5.60 -0.49
C PRO A 128 1.35 -4.86 0.64
N VAL A 129 2.67 -5.11 0.80
CA VAL A 129 3.52 -4.40 1.75
C VAL A 129 4.29 -3.26 1.07
N TYR A 130 4.60 -2.20 1.81
CA TYR A 130 5.59 -1.19 1.44
C TYR A 130 6.73 -1.21 2.44
N VAL A 131 7.96 -1.46 1.96
CA VAL A 131 9.16 -1.58 2.80
C VAL A 131 10.09 -0.41 2.53
N HIS A 132 10.50 0.29 3.57
CA HIS A 132 11.39 1.44 3.44
C HIS A 132 12.45 1.53 4.55
N CYS A 133 13.43 2.36 4.30
CA CYS A 133 14.30 3.03 5.25
C CYS A 133 14.40 4.50 4.78
N VAL A 134 15.30 5.32 5.32
CA VAL A 134 15.39 6.74 4.91
C VAL A 134 15.50 6.89 3.38
N GLY A 135 16.48 6.29 2.75
CA GLY A 135 16.71 6.43 1.30
C GLY A 135 16.24 5.26 0.44
N GLY A 136 15.65 4.20 1.02
CA GLY A 136 15.26 2.99 0.30
C GLY A 136 16.41 2.22 -0.35
N ARG A 137 17.65 2.42 0.11
CA ARG A 137 18.88 1.95 -0.56
C ARG A 137 19.48 0.71 0.12
N HIS A 138 19.97 0.85 1.36
CA HIS A 138 20.82 -0.13 2.04
C HIS A 138 19.99 -1.15 2.85
N ARG A 139 19.36 -0.73 3.95
CA ARG A 139 18.48 -1.59 4.80
C ARG A 139 17.35 -2.21 3.99
N THR A 140 16.64 -1.38 3.21
CA THR A 140 15.60 -1.86 2.28
C THR A 140 16.17 -2.79 1.22
N GLY A 141 17.35 -2.46 0.69
CA GLY A 141 18.02 -3.28 -0.33
C GLY A 141 18.36 -4.67 0.16
N VAL A 142 19.03 -4.79 1.32
CA VAL A 142 19.47 -6.08 1.86
C VAL A 142 18.29 -6.98 2.24
N MET A 143 17.21 -6.39 2.82
CA MET A 143 16.01 -7.14 3.16
C MET A 143 15.24 -7.60 1.91
N THR A 144 15.18 -6.75 0.88
CA THR A 144 14.61 -7.16 -0.42
C THR A 144 15.44 -8.24 -1.09
N ALA A 145 16.78 -8.17 -1.04
CA ALA A 145 17.66 -9.21 -1.57
C ALA A 145 17.41 -10.56 -0.88
N ALA A 146 17.31 -10.57 0.45
CA ALA A 146 16.98 -11.78 1.20
C ALA A 146 15.60 -12.35 0.81
N TYR A 147 14.58 -11.50 0.60
CA TYR A 147 13.27 -11.90 0.09
C TYR A 147 13.37 -12.56 -1.29
N ARG A 148 14.05 -11.92 -2.26
CA ARG A 148 14.26 -12.43 -3.62
C ARG A 148 14.93 -13.80 -3.63
N MET A 149 15.94 -13.95 -2.77
CA MET A 149 16.67 -15.22 -2.66
C MET A 149 15.82 -16.31 -2.00
N SER A 150 15.03 -15.96 -0.97
CA SER A 150 14.23 -16.92 -0.21
C SER A 150 12.99 -17.41 -0.95
N PHE A 151 12.28 -16.53 -1.69
CA PHE A 151 10.97 -16.84 -2.27
C PHE A 151 10.94 -16.84 -3.79
N GLU A 152 11.91 -16.20 -4.46
CA GLU A 152 11.94 -16.11 -5.92
C GLU A 152 13.14 -16.84 -6.53
N GLY A 153 13.95 -17.53 -5.71
CA GLY A 153 15.07 -18.36 -6.18
C GLY A 153 16.19 -17.54 -6.84
N TRP A 154 16.33 -16.25 -6.49
CA TRP A 154 17.39 -15.44 -7.08
C TRP A 154 18.76 -15.82 -6.53
N THR A 155 19.79 -15.74 -7.41
CA THR A 155 21.18 -15.83 -6.96
C THR A 155 21.60 -14.55 -6.24
N ALA A 156 22.63 -14.62 -5.41
CA ALA A 156 23.23 -13.47 -4.73
C ALA A 156 23.64 -12.37 -5.73
N ASP A 157 24.23 -12.75 -6.87
CA ASP A 157 24.61 -11.79 -7.93
C ASP A 157 23.41 -11.03 -8.50
N LYS A 158 22.30 -11.73 -8.75
CA LYS A 158 21.08 -11.10 -9.27
C LYS A 158 20.48 -10.15 -8.24
N ALA A 159 20.39 -10.56 -6.99
CA ALA A 159 19.87 -9.76 -5.89
C ALA A 159 20.74 -8.52 -5.62
N PHE A 160 22.07 -8.67 -5.62
CA PHE A 160 22.98 -7.55 -5.42
C PHE A 160 22.96 -6.57 -6.61
N ARG A 161 22.83 -7.04 -7.87
CA ARG A 161 22.60 -6.15 -9.01
C ARG A 161 21.33 -5.32 -8.88
N GLU A 162 20.23 -5.89 -8.36
CA GLU A 162 19.02 -5.12 -8.05
C GLU A 162 19.30 -4.03 -7.02
N MET A 163 20.05 -4.33 -5.93
CA MET A 163 20.44 -3.31 -4.95
C MET A 163 21.21 -2.14 -5.61
N LYS A 164 22.10 -2.43 -6.56
CA LYS A 164 22.84 -1.40 -7.32
C LYS A 164 21.90 -0.52 -8.16
N GLN A 165 20.87 -1.10 -8.78
CA GLN A 165 19.85 -0.34 -9.52
C GLN A 165 19.07 0.61 -8.60
N TYR A 166 18.90 0.24 -7.33
CA TYR A 166 18.26 1.06 -6.29
C TYR A 166 19.25 1.91 -5.49
N LYS A 167 20.27 2.44 -6.16
CA LYS A 167 21.21 3.45 -5.62
C LYS A 167 22.00 2.96 -4.39
N PHE A 168 22.37 1.68 -4.32
CA PHE A 168 23.19 1.14 -3.21
C PHE A 168 24.52 1.91 -3.06
N GLY A 169 25.08 2.46 -4.14
CA GLY A 169 26.33 3.22 -4.10
C GLY A 169 27.56 2.35 -4.22
N ALA A 170 28.70 2.84 -3.68
CA ALA A 170 29.96 2.13 -3.74
C ALA A 170 30.01 0.95 -2.74
N ASP A 171 30.51 -0.17 -3.19
CA ASP A 171 30.46 -1.45 -2.42
C ASP A 171 31.23 -1.38 -1.09
N PHE A 172 32.26 -0.56 -1.03
CA PHE A 172 33.12 -0.43 0.17
C PHE A 172 32.46 0.39 1.31
N LEU A 173 31.44 1.21 0.99
CA LEU A 173 30.76 2.03 2.01
C LEU A 173 29.83 1.19 2.90
N HIS A 174 29.34 0.08 2.38
CA HIS A 174 28.44 -0.84 3.08
C HIS A 174 28.81 -2.30 2.73
N SER A 175 30.11 -2.62 2.96
CA SER A 175 30.68 -3.93 2.66
C SER A 175 30.00 -5.06 3.44
N GLU A 176 29.50 -4.78 4.64
CA GLU A 176 28.78 -5.71 5.50
C GLU A 176 27.44 -6.17 4.86
N PHE A 177 26.71 -5.29 4.19
CA PHE A 177 25.48 -5.68 3.47
C PHE A 177 25.79 -6.49 2.23
N LYS A 178 26.85 -6.15 1.49
CA LYS A 178 27.32 -6.96 0.37
C LYS A 178 27.73 -8.35 0.86
N ALA A 179 28.56 -8.43 1.90
CA ALA A 179 29.00 -9.70 2.49
C ALA A 179 27.81 -10.56 2.95
N PHE A 180 26.81 -9.93 3.59
CA PHE A 180 25.58 -10.60 3.98
C PHE A 180 24.86 -11.24 2.76
N VAL A 181 24.64 -10.48 1.68
CA VAL A 181 23.92 -10.99 0.50
C VAL A 181 24.66 -12.19 -0.12
N TYR A 182 25.99 -12.13 -0.24
CA TYR A 182 26.77 -13.24 -0.80
C TYR A 182 26.92 -14.43 0.16
N GLY A 183 26.82 -14.20 1.46
CA GLY A 183 26.85 -15.25 2.48
C GLY A 183 25.46 -15.79 2.87
N PHE A 184 24.39 -15.19 2.35
CA PHE A 184 23.03 -15.59 2.72
C PHE A 184 22.61 -16.87 1.97
N HIS A 185 22.29 -17.90 2.73
CA HIS A 185 21.72 -19.14 2.22
C HIS A 185 20.28 -19.27 2.75
N PRO A 186 19.26 -19.14 1.89
CA PRO A 186 17.89 -19.37 2.32
C PRO A 186 17.74 -20.76 2.92
N THR A 187 17.14 -20.85 4.08
CA THR A 187 16.74 -22.15 4.63
C THR A 187 15.68 -22.70 3.69
N ALA A 188 15.89 -23.89 3.15
CA ALA A 188 14.88 -24.55 2.31
C ALA A 188 13.54 -24.53 3.07
N GLN A 189 12.54 -23.87 2.50
CA GLN A 189 11.19 -23.89 3.08
C GLN A 189 10.72 -25.32 3.00
N ARG A 190 10.45 -25.93 4.17
CA ARG A 190 9.78 -27.21 4.19
C ARG A 190 8.40 -26.96 3.60
N GLU A 191 8.16 -27.54 2.42
CA GLU A 191 6.81 -27.65 1.88
C GLU A 191 5.96 -28.40 2.91
N ASN A 192 4.98 -27.71 3.48
CA ASN A 192 3.95 -28.30 4.32
C ASN A 192 2.76 -28.64 3.46
#